data_de6afa6416d4a0aa610e521026cfb3b0
#
_entry.id   de6afa6416d4a0aa610e521026cfb3b0
#
_cell.length_a   1.000
_cell.length_b   1.000
_cell.length_c   1.000
_cell.angle_alpha   90.00
_cell.angle_beta   90.00
_cell.angle_gamma   90.00
#
_symmetry.space_group_name_H-M   'P 1'
#
loop_
_entity.id
_entity.type
_entity.pdbx_description
1 polymer ?
#
loop_
_entity_poly.entity_id
_entity_poly.type
_entity_poly.pdbx_seq_one_letter_code
_entity_poly.pdbx_strand_id
1 'polypeptide(L)'
;MCGIVAAVSKSNIINVLVEGLKHLEYRGYDSSGIALIKNNNIKSYKKEGNVSELEKSLDQKLDASIGIAHTRWATHGKPLEKNAHPHLSEDNIAIVHNGIIENYKEIKNKFLKDTALHSDTDTEILAHLINYYVKKNNFLDSVLLALKEVKGSYAIAVIEKNNPDKIIVARNGSPLLIGVGDEANYVASDAQALIKHTNKFIYLEDGDLAEITKEHIKIFDKNQNIVLRGVNKSSLSLSSNSKEGYEHFMLKEIFEQPEAVRSTIQDRIINNKVPKEILGPNASKYLSKFKVVQIIACGTSYNAALVAKHWLERLAGIPCHAEIASEFRYRRHAVQRDTLLVCISQSGETADTLSALREIKAEDYYVGTIAVCNVPESSLARECDSTLLTQAGPEIGVASTKAFTTQLAALMLLVITLGKRFEITDELEVSLCKQLKTLPEKIKSILALDSKIAELAKQFSDKNHALFLGRGSHFPIAREGALKLKEISYIHAEAYPAGELKHGPLAIVDENMPVVAVAPNNIVLEKLKSNLEEVKARGGKLYIFADKNAGLQNDEISQVFEIDAPMNPVSPILFTIPLQLLAYHCAIIKGTNVDMPRNLAKSVTVE
;
A
#
# COMPACT_ATOMS: atom_id res chain seq x y z
N MET A 1 -6.48 7.27 2.26
CA MET A 1 -5.40 8.15 2.71
C MET A 1 -5.39 9.49 2.00
N CYS A 2 -4.90 10.55 2.67
CA CYS A 2 -4.92 11.92 2.15
C CYS A 2 -4.19 12.08 0.82
N GLY A 3 -4.72 12.95 -0.04
CA GLY A 3 -4.12 13.33 -1.31
C GLY A 3 -3.96 14.84 -1.40
N ILE A 4 -2.79 15.32 -1.81
CA ILE A 4 -2.50 16.72 -2.06
C ILE A 4 -2.38 16.96 -3.56
N VAL A 5 -3.01 18.02 -4.05
CA VAL A 5 -2.77 18.62 -5.37
C VAL A 5 -2.69 20.12 -5.22
N ALA A 6 -1.69 20.74 -5.85
CA ALA A 6 -1.62 22.19 -5.93
C ALA A 6 -1.11 22.62 -7.31
N ALA A 7 -1.44 23.83 -7.72
CA ALA A 7 -1.02 24.36 -9.00
C ALA A 7 -0.88 25.88 -8.96
N VAL A 8 0.13 26.38 -9.69
CA VAL A 8 0.29 27.78 -10.03
C VAL A 8 0.57 27.89 -11.52
N SER A 9 -0.24 28.69 -12.25
CA SER A 9 -0.28 28.70 -13.71
C SER A 9 -0.65 30.10 -14.24
N LYS A 10 -0.42 30.32 -15.52
CA LYS A 10 -1.02 31.45 -16.27
C LYS A 10 -2.49 31.21 -16.62
N SER A 11 -2.89 29.94 -16.68
CA SER A 11 -4.24 29.51 -17.06
C SER A 11 -5.07 29.06 -15.84
N ASN A 12 -6.37 28.85 -16.03
CA ASN A 12 -7.26 28.33 -14.99
C ASN A 12 -6.84 26.94 -14.53
N ILE A 13 -6.68 26.75 -13.19
CA ILE A 13 -6.18 25.53 -12.60
C ILE A 13 -7.26 24.63 -11.99
N ILE A 14 -8.53 25.04 -12.03
CA ILE A 14 -9.63 24.31 -11.34
C ILE A 14 -9.71 22.85 -11.79
N ASN A 15 -9.66 22.63 -13.11
CA ASN A 15 -9.70 21.25 -13.66
C ASN A 15 -8.50 20.43 -13.22
N VAL A 16 -7.30 21.03 -13.15
CA VAL A 16 -6.09 20.36 -12.65
C VAL A 16 -6.29 19.88 -11.22
N LEU A 17 -6.83 20.74 -10.36
CA LEU A 17 -7.06 20.41 -8.95
C LEU A 17 -8.11 19.31 -8.80
N VAL A 18 -9.27 19.44 -9.45
CA VAL A 18 -10.38 18.48 -9.33
C VAL A 18 -10.02 17.13 -9.94
N GLU A 19 -9.48 17.11 -11.17
CA GLU A 19 -9.06 15.86 -11.82
C GLU A 19 -7.93 15.18 -11.04
N GLY A 20 -6.95 15.94 -10.56
CA GLY A 20 -5.88 15.43 -9.74
C GLY A 20 -6.38 14.78 -8.45
N LEU A 21 -7.35 15.40 -7.75
CA LEU A 21 -7.99 14.79 -6.59
C LEU A 21 -8.75 13.49 -6.95
N LYS A 22 -9.48 13.47 -8.07
CA LYS A 22 -10.17 12.25 -8.55
C LYS A 22 -9.19 11.11 -8.80
N HIS A 23 -8.00 11.42 -9.32
CA HIS A 23 -6.95 10.43 -9.50
C HIS A 23 -6.32 9.95 -8.19
N LEU A 24 -6.53 10.64 -7.07
CA LEU A 24 -6.06 10.25 -5.74
C LEU A 24 -7.13 9.57 -4.87
N GLU A 25 -8.40 9.56 -5.30
CA GLU A 25 -9.51 8.96 -4.54
C GLU A 25 -9.31 7.47 -4.22
N TYR A 26 -8.62 6.73 -5.09
CA TYR A 26 -8.31 5.31 -4.85
C TYR A 26 -7.55 5.07 -3.53
N ARG A 27 -6.84 6.08 -3.03
CA ARG A 27 -6.11 5.99 -1.75
C ARG A 27 -7.03 5.95 -0.52
N GLY A 28 -8.29 6.31 -0.68
CA GLY A 28 -9.29 6.45 0.38
C GLY A 28 -9.51 7.91 0.79
N TYR A 29 -10.76 8.27 1.07
CA TYR A 29 -11.17 9.64 1.45
C TYR A 29 -12.42 9.59 2.33
N ASP A 30 -12.62 10.64 3.11
CA ASP A 30 -13.88 10.92 3.84
C ASP A 30 -14.40 12.33 3.55
N SER A 31 -13.54 13.20 3.04
CA SER A 31 -13.87 14.56 2.67
C SER A 31 -12.87 15.10 1.66
N SER A 32 -13.25 16.16 0.96
CA SER A 32 -12.43 16.84 -0.03
C SER A 32 -12.62 18.35 0.02
N GLY A 33 -11.62 19.10 -0.48
CA GLY A 33 -11.76 20.54 -0.58
C GLY A 33 -10.63 21.19 -1.36
N ILE A 34 -10.88 22.45 -1.75
CA ILE A 34 -9.94 23.31 -2.47
C ILE A 34 -9.89 24.69 -1.84
N ALA A 35 -8.73 25.34 -1.88
CA ALA A 35 -8.59 26.79 -1.62
C ALA A 35 -7.88 27.46 -2.79
N LEU A 36 -8.38 28.62 -3.17
CA LEU A 36 -7.97 29.38 -4.34
C LEU A 36 -7.71 30.83 -3.95
N ILE A 37 -6.73 31.49 -4.57
CA ILE A 37 -6.60 32.96 -4.48
C ILE A 37 -7.19 33.58 -5.72
N LYS A 38 -8.17 34.47 -5.51
CA LYS A 38 -8.78 35.31 -6.56
C LYS A 38 -9.00 36.71 -6.03
N ASN A 39 -8.54 37.72 -6.79
CA ASN A 39 -8.64 39.14 -6.42
C ASN A 39 -8.13 39.44 -5.00
N ASN A 40 -6.97 38.91 -4.66
CA ASN A 40 -6.35 38.99 -3.32
C ASN A 40 -7.23 38.47 -2.17
N ASN A 41 -8.11 37.54 -2.42
CA ASN A 41 -8.90 36.87 -1.39
C ASN A 41 -8.77 35.36 -1.53
N ILE A 42 -8.67 34.67 -0.39
CA ILE A 42 -8.72 33.20 -0.34
C ILE A 42 -10.19 32.77 -0.32
N LYS A 43 -10.56 31.90 -1.26
CA LYS A 43 -11.86 31.22 -1.26
C LYS A 43 -11.65 29.73 -1.05
N SER A 44 -12.38 29.16 -0.10
CA SER A 44 -12.31 27.73 0.21
C SER A 44 -13.65 27.06 -0.01
N TYR A 45 -13.63 25.87 -0.60
CA TYR A 45 -14.78 25.01 -0.85
C TYR A 45 -14.45 23.63 -0.25
N LYS A 46 -15.35 23.09 0.56
CA LYS A 46 -15.16 21.82 1.27
C LYS A 46 -16.44 21.00 1.18
N LYS A 47 -16.30 19.67 1.11
CA LYS A 47 -17.42 18.72 1.16
C LYS A 47 -17.03 17.43 1.88
N GLU A 48 -17.98 16.87 2.60
CA GLU A 48 -17.92 15.48 3.03
C GLU A 48 -18.14 14.57 1.82
N GLY A 49 -17.52 13.39 1.83
CA GLY A 49 -17.65 12.41 0.76
C GLY A 49 -16.64 12.58 -0.38
N ASN A 50 -17.03 12.16 -1.56
CA ASN A 50 -16.16 12.06 -2.73
C ASN A 50 -15.92 13.41 -3.43
N VAL A 51 -14.89 13.44 -4.29
CA VAL A 51 -14.52 14.66 -5.05
C VAL A 51 -15.64 15.11 -6.00
N SER A 52 -16.50 14.19 -6.44
CA SER A 52 -17.64 14.56 -7.29
C SER A 52 -18.68 15.42 -6.55
N GLU A 53 -18.83 15.25 -5.23
CA GLU A 53 -19.69 16.13 -4.43
C GLU A 53 -19.08 17.54 -4.29
N LEU A 54 -17.76 17.63 -4.11
CA LEU A 54 -17.05 18.90 -4.15
C LEU A 54 -17.21 19.56 -5.53
N GLU A 55 -16.98 18.83 -6.62
CA GLU A 55 -17.10 19.35 -7.99
C GLU A 55 -18.49 19.94 -8.27
N LYS A 56 -19.57 19.24 -7.88
CA LYS A 56 -20.96 19.73 -8.01
C LYS A 56 -21.21 21.05 -7.25
N SER A 57 -20.45 21.29 -6.19
CA SER A 57 -20.58 22.50 -5.36
C SER A 57 -19.83 23.71 -5.92
N LEU A 58 -18.94 23.50 -6.91
CA LEU A 58 -18.16 24.57 -7.52
C LEU A 58 -18.98 25.30 -8.60
N ASP A 59 -18.85 26.63 -8.63
CA ASP A 59 -19.41 27.44 -9.73
C ASP A 59 -18.66 27.10 -11.03
N GLN A 60 -19.40 26.80 -12.11
CA GLN A 60 -18.83 26.52 -13.44
C GLN A 60 -18.00 27.68 -14.01
N LYS A 61 -18.23 28.92 -13.53
CA LYS A 61 -17.49 30.14 -13.90
C LYS A 61 -16.29 30.39 -12.98
N LEU A 62 -15.98 29.46 -12.09
CA LEU A 62 -14.85 29.60 -11.19
C LEU A 62 -13.55 29.62 -12.01
N ASP A 63 -12.72 30.61 -11.76
CA ASP A 63 -11.44 30.80 -12.43
C ASP A 63 -10.39 31.24 -11.42
N ALA A 64 -9.25 30.58 -11.43
CA ALA A 64 -8.12 30.88 -10.57
C ALA A 64 -6.80 30.39 -11.21
N SER A 65 -5.71 31.12 -10.95
CA SER A 65 -4.37 30.82 -11.43
C SER A 65 -3.48 30.16 -10.37
N ILE A 66 -3.93 30.10 -9.11
CA ILE A 66 -3.23 29.48 -7.99
C ILE A 66 -4.23 28.84 -7.03
N GLY A 67 -3.89 27.66 -6.52
CA GLY A 67 -4.70 26.96 -5.54
C GLY A 67 -4.08 25.69 -5.02
N ILE A 68 -4.67 25.21 -3.93
CA ILE A 68 -4.34 23.96 -3.24
C ILE A 68 -5.60 23.13 -3.04
N ALA A 69 -5.48 21.83 -3.11
CA ALA A 69 -6.59 20.89 -3.03
C ALA A 69 -6.21 19.63 -2.25
N HIS A 70 -7.20 19.00 -1.65
CA HIS A 70 -6.97 17.88 -0.75
C HIS A 70 -8.13 16.88 -0.74
N THR A 71 -7.80 15.58 -0.69
CA THR A 71 -8.70 14.53 -0.23
C THR A 71 -8.23 14.08 1.15
N ARG A 72 -9.13 14.10 2.14
CA ARG A 72 -8.80 13.80 3.52
C ARG A 72 -9.22 12.39 3.89
N TRP A 73 -8.35 11.72 4.62
CA TRP A 73 -8.64 10.55 5.44
C TRP A 73 -8.44 10.93 6.91
N ALA A 74 -9.50 10.82 7.72
CA ALA A 74 -9.49 11.33 9.09
C ALA A 74 -8.49 10.59 9.99
N THR A 75 -7.51 11.32 10.52
CA THR A 75 -6.60 10.91 11.60
C THR A 75 -6.99 11.60 12.91
N HIS A 76 -7.28 12.91 12.85
CA HIS A 76 -7.70 13.74 13.97
C HIS A 76 -9.05 14.41 13.65
N GLY A 77 -10.02 14.24 14.54
CA GLY A 77 -11.39 14.76 14.36
C GLY A 77 -12.26 13.90 13.43
N LYS A 78 -13.57 13.93 13.65
CA LYS A 78 -14.55 13.17 12.86
C LYS A 78 -14.54 13.59 11.38
N PRO A 79 -15.03 12.74 10.45
CA PRO A 79 -15.19 13.10 9.04
C PRO A 79 -16.37 14.08 8.85
N LEU A 80 -16.15 15.34 9.20
CA LEU A 80 -17.10 16.45 9.08
C LEU A 80 -16.50 17.52 8.18
N GLU A 81 -17.34 18.32 7.48
CA GLU A 81 -16.92 19.39 6.59
C GLU A 81 -15.97 20.39 7.29
N LYS A 82 -16.20 20.72 8.58
CA LYS A 82 -15.30 21.60 9.35
C LYS A 82 -13.86 21.07 9.46
N ASN A 83 -13.69 19.74 9.44
CA ASN A 83 -12.41 19.07 9.56
C ASN A 83 -11.78 18.75 8.19
N ALA A 84 -12.50 18.98 7.09
CA ALA A 84 -11.95 18.86 5.74
C ALA A 84 -10.87 19.92 5.50
N HIS A 85 -9.82 19.56 4.74
CA HIS A 85 -8.83 20.51 4.24
C HIS A 85 -9.35 21.21 2.99
N PRO A 86 -8.82 22.39 2.66
CA PRO A 86 -7.77 23.19 3.33
C PRO A 86 -8.22 23.83 4.63
N HIS A 87 -7.30 24.03 5.60
CA HIS A 87 -7.52 24.85 6.79
C HIS A 87 -7.04 26.28 6.56
N LEU A 88 -7.77 27.24 7.13
CA LEU A 88 -7.51 28.67 6.98
C LEU A 88 -7.09 29.30 8.30
N SER A 89 -6.31 30.36 8.22
CA SER A 89 -6.04 31.27 9.33
C SER A 89 -6.27 32.72 8.91
N GLU A 90 -7.25 33.38 9.55
CA GLU A 90 -7.59 34.81 9.37
C GLU A 90 -7.77 35.22 7.88
N ASP A 91 -8.30 34.33 7.04
CA ASP A 91 -8.41 34.49 5.58
C ASP A 91 -7.11 34.91 4.88
N ASN A 92 -5.98 34.75 5.55
CA ASN A 92 -4.66 35.14 5.06
C ASN A 92 -3.83 33.94 4.61
N ILE A 93 -3.90 32.81 5.33
CA ILE A 93 -3.19 31.58 5.03
C ILE A 93 -4.20 30.45 4.76
N ALA A 94 -3.94 29.65 3.73
CA ALA A 94 -4.59 28.35 3.55
C ALA A 94 -3.53 27.26 3.42
N ILE A 95 -3.79 26.10 4.05
CA ILE A 95 -2.87 24.95 4.09
C ILE A 95 -3.61 23.65 3.84
N VAL A 96 -2.96 22.74 3.11
CA VAL A 96 -3.29 21.32 3.04
C VAL A 96 -2.13 20.52 3.61
N HIS A 97 -2.43 19.37 4.24
CA HIS A 97 -1.45 18.60 4.97
C HIS A 97 -1.76 17.10 4.91
N ASN A 98 -0.77 16.31 4.57
CA ASN A 98 -0.70 14.87 4.77
C ASN A 98 0.31 14.58 5.87
N GLY A 99 -0.09 13.92 6.93
CA GLY A 99 0.80 13.63 8.05
C GLY A 99 0.10 13.79 9.40
N ILE A 100 0.91 13.83 10.45
CA ILE A 100 0.48 14.05 11.83
C ILE A 100 1.45 14.99 12.53
N ILE A 101 0.94 16.04 13.15
CA ILE A 101 1.70 16.96 14.00
C ILE A 101 1.54 16.50 15.44
N GLU A 102 2.47 15.71 15.94
CA GLU A 102 2.39 15.05 17.25
C GLU A 102 2.30 16.05 18.41
N ASN A 103 3.04 17.15 18.31
CA ASN A 103 3.14 18.17 19.37
C ASN A 103 2.16 19.36 19.18
N TYR A 104 1.06 19.19 18.44
CA TYR A 104 0.12 20.28 18.13
C TYR A 104 -0.43 20.97 19.41
N LYS A 105 -0.64 20.22 20.49
CA LYS A 105 -1.10 20.77 21.78
C LYS A 105 -0.06 21.68 22.43
N GLU A 106 1.24 21.30 22.34
CA GLU A 106 2.34 22.12 22.85
C GLU A 106 2.44 23.42 22.07
N ILE A 107 2.36 23.34 20.73
CA ILE A 107 2.37 24.50 19.83
C ILE A 107 1.19 25.45 20.17
N LYS A 108 -0.02 24.91 20.32
CA LYS A 108 -1.19 25.69 20.70
C LYS A 108 -0.96 26.45 22.00
N ASN A 109 -0.49 25.75 23.02
CA ASN A 109 -0.26 26.34 24.34
C ASN A 109 0.87 27.41 24.36
N LYS A 110 1.89 27.25 23.50
CA LYS A 110 3.03 28.15 23.45
C LYS A 110 2.74 29.42 22.65
N PHE A 111 2.09 29.30 21.48
CA PHE A 111 1.98 30.39 20.50
C PHE A 111 0.54 30.89 20.27
N LEU A 112 -0.49 30.08 20.57
CA LEU A 112 -1.85 30.26 20.07
C LEU A 112 -2.90 30.16 21.20
N LYS A 113 -2.56 30.59 22.42
CA LYS A 113 -3.43 30.45 23.63
C LYS A 113 -4.83 31.04 23.42
N ASP A 114 -4.91 32.22 22.81
CA ASP A 114 -6.14 32.97 22.62
C ASP A 114 -6.76 32.78 21.22
N THR A 115 -6.20 31.86 20.41
CA THR A 115 -6.69 31.61 19.06
C THR A 115 -7.89 30.67 19.10
N ALA A 116 -9.04 31.13 18.58
CA ALA A 116 -10.21 30.28 18.40
C ALA A 116 -9.96 29.27 17.26
N LEU A 117 -10.28 28.01 17.49
CA LEU A 117 -10.17 26.95 16.49
C LEU A 117 -11.57 26.60 15.98
N HIS A 118 -11.66 26.36 14.67
CA HIS A 118 -12.89 26.00 13.98
C HIS A 118 -13.00 24.49 13.71
N SER A 119 -11.86 23.78 13.75
CA SER A 119 -11.77 22.35 13.52
C SER A 119 -11.16 21.60 14.70
N ASP A 120 -11.21 20.28 14.61
CA ASP A 120 -10.59 19.38 15.60
C ASP A 120 -9.23 18.85 15.11
N THR A 121 -8.66 19.46 14.03
CA THR A 121 -7.46 18.93 13.37
C THR A 121 -6.18 19.59 13.89
N ASP A 122 -5.10 18.84 13.87
CA ASP A 122 -3.74 19.31 14.14
C ASP A 122 -3.26 20.32 13.07
N THR A 123 -3.75 20.19 11.85
CA THR A 123 -3.37 21.04 10.70
C THR A 123 -3.83 22.48 10.87
N GLU A 124 -4.98 22.75 11.48
CA GLU A 124 -5.43 24.12 11.73
C GLU A 124 -4.47 24.87 12.65
N ILE A 125 -3.88 24.14 13.62
CA ILE A 125 -2.84 24.70 14.50
C ILE A 125 -1.63 25.17 13.69
N LEU A 126 -1.23 24.38 12.67
CA LEU A 126 -0.12 24.77 11.79
C LEU A 126 -0.47 25.98 10.92
N ALA A 127 -1.71 26.06 10.41
CA ALA A 127 -2.17 27.26 9.68
C ALA A 127 -2.04 28.54 10.53
N HIS A 128 -2.49 28.47 11.77
CA HIS A 128 -2.40 29.60 12.71
C HIS A 128 -0.95 29.90 13.10
N LEU A 129 -0.10 28.89 13.27
CA LEU A 129 1.32 29.10 13.59
C LEU A 129 2.05 29.80 12.43
N ILE A 130 1.80 29.39 11.19
CA ILE A 130 2.36 30.07 10.01
C ILE A 130 1.90 31.53 9.98
N ASN A 131 0.61 31.78 10.18
CA ASN A 131 0.07 33.14 10.21
C ASN A 131 0.63 33.99 11.36
N TYR A 132 0.91 33.37 12.51
CA TYR A 132 1.61 34.06 13.63
C TYR A 132 2.97 34.58 13.20
N TYR A 133 3.75 33.79 12.44
CA TYR A 133 5.07 34.21 11.97
C TYR A 133 5.00 35.18 10.79
N VAL A 134 4.02 35.10 9.88
CA VAL A 134 3.84 36.01 8.74
C VAL A 134 3.64 37.45 9.18
N LYS A 135 3.11 37.72 10.37
CA LYS A 135 2.99 39.06 10.92
C LYS A 135 4.35 39.81 11.11
N LYS A 136 5.47 39.07 11.10
CA LYS A 136 6.82 39.61 11.39
C LYS A 136 7.89 39.20 10.37
N ASN A 137 7.60 38.25 9.49
CA ASN A 137 8.56 37.68 8.54
C ASN A 137 7.91 37.58 7.15
N ASN A 138 8.73 37.39 6.11
CA ASN A 138 8.21 37.03 4.79
C ASN A 138 7.58 35.64 4.78
N PHE A 139 6.84 35.30 3.74
CA PHE A 139 6.05 34.08 3.66
C PHE A 139 6.91 32.81 3.76
N LEU A 140 8.04 32.73 3.02
CA LEU A 140 8.95 31.57 3.04
C LEU A 140 9.52 31.33 4.44
N ASP A 141 10.08 32.38 5.05
CA ASP A 141 10.69 32.28 6.38
C ASP A 141 9.65 31.94 7.45
N SER A 142 8.41 32.40 7.29
CA SER A 142 7.30 32.10 8.21
C SER A 142 6.95 30.62 8.22
N VAL A 143 6.88 29.98 7.04
CA VAL A 143 6.67 28.54 6.94
C VAL A 143 7.86 27.79 7.54
N LEU A 144 9.07 28.21 7.24
CA LEU A 144 10.29 27.61 7.78
C LEU A 144 10.32 27.67 9.32
N LEU A 145 10.01 28.82 9.92
CA LEU A 145 9.99 29.00 11.37
C LEU A 145 8.89 28.15 12.01
N ALA A 146 7.72 28.07 11.39
CA ALA A 146 6.64 27.21 11.86
C ALA A 146 7.05 25.74 11.87
N LEU A 147 7.69 25.26 10.79
CA LEU A 147 8.13 23.86 10.67
C LEU A 147 9.25 23.48 11.66
N LYS A 148 10.07 24.43 12.10
CA LYS A 148 11.07 24.18 13.18
C LYS A 148 10.43 23.84 14.52
N GLU A 149 9.21 24.28 14.78
CA GLU A 149 8.46 23.96 16.00
C GLU A 149 7.70 22.62 15.91
N VAL A 150 7.54 22.06 14.70
CA VAL A 150 6.75 20.86 14.45
C VAL A 150 7.55 19.58 14.73
N LYS A 151 6.91 18.64 15.44
CA LYS A 151 7.35 17.25 15.56
C LYS A 151 6.34 16.35 14.86
N GLY A 152 6.83 15.35 14.14
CA GLY A 152 6.01 14.41 13.39
C GLY A 152 6.27 14.42 11.89
N SER A 153 5.39 13.76 11.13
CA SER A 153 5.50 13.65 9.68
C SER A 153 4.59 14.66 8.98
N TYR A 154 5.06 15.24 7.87
CA TYR A 154 4.24 16.14 7.07
C TYR A 154 4.63 16.17 5.59
N ALA A 155 3.63 16.36 4.74
CA ALA A 155 3.73 16.94 3.42
C ALA A 155 2.70 18.06 3.37
N ILE A 156 3.12 19.28 3.12
CA ILE A 156 2.25 20.48 3.11
C ILE A 156 2.33 21.25 1.81
N ALA A 157 1.21 21.89 1.44
CA ALA A 157 1.19 22.99 0.48
C ALA A 157 0.43 24.15 1.10
N VAL A 158 1.03 25.33 1.02
CA VAL A 158 0.57 26.56 1.67
C VAL A 158 0.47 27.68 0.64
N ILE A 159 -0.62 28.44 0.69
CA ILE A 159 -0.80 29.69 -0.07
C ILE A 159 -1.09 30.82 0.90
N GLU A 160 -0.62 32.02 0.55
CA GLU A 160 -0.81 33.25 1.32
C GLU A 160 -1.47 34.33 0.46
N LYS A 161 -2.47 35.01 1.00
CA LYS A 161 -3.26 36.04 0.33
C LYS A 161 -2.42 37.13 -0.33
N ASN A 162 -1.34 37.56 0.35
CA ASN A 162 -0.49 38.66 -0.10
C ASN A 162 0.62 38.23 -1.08
N ASN A 163 0.76 36.92 -1.31
CA ASN A 163 1.68 36.31 -2.28
C ASN A 163 0.91 35.45 -3.29
N PRO A 164 0.05 36.06 -4.15
CA PRO A 164 -0.91 35.30 -4.97
C PRO A 164 -0.28 34.58 -6.16
N ASP A 165 1.02 34.58 -6.29
CA ASP A 165 1.82 33.92 -7.33
C ASP A 165 2.73 32.80 -6.77
N LYS A 166 2.65 32.51 -5.46
CA LYS A 166 3.56 31.60 -4.78
C LYS A 166 2.84 30.51 -4.02
N ILE A 167 3.35 29.29 -4.15
CA ILE A 167 3.03 28.16 -3.28
C ILE A 167 4.31 27.79 -2.52
N ILE A 168 4.21 27.66 -1.20
CA ILE A 168 5.30 27.06 -0.40
C ILE A 168 4.90 25.62 -0.07
N VAL A 169 5.82 24.71 -0.33
CA VAL A 169 5.64 23.30 0.00
C VAL A 169 6.79 22.79 0.86
N ALA A 170 6.51 21.81 1.70
CA ALA A 170 7.56 21.17 2.48
C ALA A 170 7.21 19.70 2.72
N ARG A 171 8.26 18.89 2.87
CA ARG A 171 8.15 17.45 3.09
C ARG A 171 9.02 16.97 4.24
N ASN A 172 8.44 16.11 5.08
CA ASN A 172 9.16 15.28 6.04
C ASN A 172 8.35 14.00 6.31
N GLY A 173 8.81 12.84 5.85
CA GLY A 173 8.13 11.55 6.00
C GLY A 173 7.10 11.27 4.90
N SER A 174 6.04 12.08 4.79
CA SER A 174 4.98 11.88 3.79
C SER A 174 5.42 12.26 2.37
N PRO A 175 5.01 11.53 1.31
CA PRO A 175 5.46 11.79 -0.06
C PRO A 175 4.92 13.13 -0.60
N LEU A 176 5.78 13.85 -1.33
CA LEU A 176 5.44 15.06 -2.07
C LEU A 176 6.40 15.24 -3.25
N LEU A 177 5.86 15.65 -4.38
CA LEU A 177 6.62 15.91 -5.60
C LEU A 177 6.14 17.18 -6.31
N ILE A 178 6.99 17.74 -7.14
CA ILE A 178 6.70 18.89 -7.97
C ILE A 178 6.64 18.43 -9.43
N GLY A 179 5.54 18.75 -10.11
CA GLY A 179 5.38 18.58 -11.55
C GLY A 179 5.84 19.83 -12.28
N VAL A 180 6.79 19.69 -13.21
CA VAL A 180 7.35 20.79 -13.98
C VAL A 180 6.59 20.91 -15.31
N GLY A 181 5.98 22.03 -15.57
CA GLY A 181 5.32 22.37 -16.82
C GLY A 181 5.96 23.58 -17.51
N ASP A 182 5.52 23.91 -18.72
CA ASP A 182 6.09 25.01 -19.49
C ASP A 182 5.50 26.38 -19.08
N GLU A 183 4.22 26.44 -18.68
CA GLU A 183 3.52 27.66 -18.24
C GLU A 183 2.84 27.51 -16.88
N ALA A 184 3.15 26.42 -16.19
CA ALA A 184 2.59 26.08 -14.89
C ALA A 184 3.54 25.16 -14.13
N ASN A 185 3.52 25.25 -12.81
CA ASN A 185 4.12 24.27 -11.94
C ASN A 185 3.05 23.68 -11.01
N TYR A 186 3.20 22.41 -10.73
CA TYR A 186 2.24 21.60 -10.02
C TYR A 186 2.87 20.97 -8.79
N VAL A 187 2.05 20.58 -7.84
CA VAL A 187 2.48 19.78 -6.68
C VAL A 187 1.49 18.65 -6.48
N ALA A 188 1.97 17.49 -6.16
CA ALA A 188 1.11 16.39 -5.74
C ALA A 188 1.80 15.46 -4.75
N SER A 189 0.98 14.73 -4.01
CA SER A 189 1.47 13.62 -3.17
C SER A 189 1.73 12.34 -3.97
N ASP A 190 1.32 12.29 -5.25
CA ASP A 190 1.53 11.18 -6.17
C ASP A 190 1.56 11.67 -7.63
N ALA A 191 2.48 11.14 -8.42
CA ALA A 191 2.63 11.51 -9.83
C ALA A 191 1.37 11.22 -10.67
N GLN A 192 0.57 10.22 -10.31
CA GLN A 192 -0.68 9.88 -11.01
C GLN A 192 -1.68 11.05 -11.07
N ALA A 193 -1.67 11.92 -10.06
CA ALA A 193 -2.52 13.10 -10.04
C ALA A 193 -2.22 14.09 -11.17
N LEU A 194 -0.98 14.09 -11.68
CA LEU A 194 -0.46 15.12 -12.60
C LEU A 194 -0.09 14.60 -13.98
N ILE A 195 -0.19 13.30 -14.23
CA ILE A 195 0.29 12.65 -15.46
C ILE A 195 -0.36 13.22 -16.74
N LYS A 196 -1.59 13.74 -16.67
CA LYS A 196 -2.27 14.44 -17.77
C LYS A 196 -1.63 15.79 -18.11
N HIS A 197 -0.96 16.40 -17.16
CA HIS A 197 -0.47 17.77 -17.25
C HIS A 197 1.03 17.86 -17.45
N THR A 198 1.79 16.90 -16.90
CA THR A 198 3.24 16.79 -17.09
C THR A 198 3.72 15.37 -16.81
N ASN A 199 4.83 15.02 -17.47
CA ASN A 199 5.58 13.80 -17.15
C ASN A 199 6.98 14.09 -16.58
N LYS A 200 7.25 15.36 -16.20
CA LYS A 200 8.52 15.79 -15.61
C LYS A 200 8.31 16.06 -14.13
N PHE A 201 8.96 15.29 -13.27
CA PHE A 201 8.78 15.37 -11.83
C PHE A 201 10.08 15.60 -11.09
N ILE A 202 10.02 16.43 -10.04
CA ILE A 202 11.05 16.60 -9.04
C ILE A 202 10.52 15.96 -7.76
N TYR A 203 11.17 14.91 -7.27
CA TYR A 203 10.84 14.28 -5.99
C TYR A 203 11.57 15.02 -4.87
N LEU A 204 10.81 15.55 -3.90
CA LEU A 204 11.38 16.20 -2.73
C LEU A 204 11.95 15.15 -1.78
N GLU A 205 13.02 15.48 -1.09
CA GLU A 205 13.61 14.69 -0.01
C GLU A 205 13.12 15.13 1.36
N ASP A 206 13.32 14.33 2.40
CA ASP A 206 12.89 14.66 3.75
C ASP A 206 13.66 15.87 4.28
N GLY A 207 12.92 16.87 4.75
CA GLY A 207 13.45 18.17 5.17
C GLY A 207 13.53 19.21 4.05
N ASP A 208 13.16 18.86 2.80
CA ASP A 208 13.07 19.83 1.71
C ASP A 208 11.88 20.77 1.92
N LEU A 209 12.14 22.06 1.64
CA LEU A 209 11.14 23.11 1.51
C LEU A 209 11.31 23.76 0.14
N ALA A 210 10.21 24.02 -0.58
CA ALA A 210 10.29 24.65 -1.89
C ALA A 210 9.34 25.86 -2.03
N GLU A 211 9.86 26.92 -2.64
CA GLU A 211 9.08 28.04 -3.17
C GLU A 211 8.81 27.79 -4.65
N ILE A 212 7.54 27.78 -5.02
CA ILE A 212 7.06 27.46 -6.37
C ILE A 212 6.26 28.62 -6.92
N THR A 213 6.69 29.15 -8.05
CA THR A 213 5.93 30.09 -8.88
C THR A 213 5.65 29.44 -10.25
N LYS A 214 4.87 30.08 -11.08
CA LYS A 214 4.63 29.58 -12.46
C LYS A 214 5.91 29.50 -13.32
N GLU A 215 6.97 30.25 -12.97
CA GLU A 215 8.21 30.37 -13.75
C GLU A 215 9.41 29.72 -13.08
N HIS A 216 9.42 29.64 -11.73
CA HIS A 216 10.58 29.23 -10.98
C HIS A 216 10.23 28.25 -9.86
N ILE A 217 11.16 27.33 -9.60
CA ILE A 217 11.14 26.40 -8.47
C ILE A 217 12.47 26.58 -7.74
N LYS A 218 12.41 26.95 -6.45
CA LYS A 218 13.58 27.02 -5.57
C LYS A 218 13.41 26.03 -4.45
N ILE A 219 14.37 25.13 -4.27
CA ILE A 219 14.33 24.09 -3.25
C ILE A 219 15.44 24.35 -2.24
N PHE A 220 15.09 24.25 -0.96
CA PHE A 220 15.99 24.40 0.18
C PHE A 220 16.03 23.06 0.91
N ASP A 221 17.23 22.60 1.26
CA ASP A 221 17.43 21.40 2.08
C ASP A 221 17.15 21.69 3.59
N LYS A 222 17.23 20.66 4.41
CA LYS A 222 17.07 20.77 5.87
C LYS A 222 18.02 21.77 6.54
N ASN A 223 19.14 22.12 5.89
CA ASN A 223 20.12 23.09 6.36
C ASN A 223 19.87 24.49 5.76
N GLN A 224 18.77 24.67 5.03
CA GLN A 224 18.39 25.92 4.33
C GLN A 224 19.32 26.31 3.17
N ASN A 225 20.12 25.37 2.65
CA ASN A 225 20.89 25.60 1.44
C ASN A 225 20.00 25.42 0.22
N ILE A 226 20.19 26.29 -0.79
CA ILE A 226 19.54 26.06 -2.09
C ILE A 226 20.15 24.83 -2.74
N VAL A 227 19.30 23.88 -3.09
CA VAL A 227 19.70 22.61 -3.72
C VAL A 227 19.00 22.39 -5.05
N LEU A 228 19.68 21.69 -5.95
CA LEU A 228 19.10 21.24 -7.20
C LEU A 228 18.71 19.75 -7.05
N ARG A 229 17.40 19.48 -7.21
CA ARG A 229 16.89 18.12 -7.32
C ARG A 229 16.73 17.74 -8.80
N GLY A 230 17.04 16.52 -9.15
CA GLY A 230 16.93 16.04 -10.53
C GLY A 230 15.48 16.04 -11.04
N VAL A 231 15.29 16.50 -12.27
CA VAL A 231 14.01 16.36 -12.99
C VAL A 231 13.96 14.96 -13.60
N ASN A 232 13.04 14.13 -13.14
CA ASN A 232 12.84 12.78 -13.63
C ASN A 232 11.69 12.76 -14.64
N LYS A 233 11.91 12.09 -15.77
CA LYS A 233 10.84 11.89 -16.76
C LYS A 233 10.13 10.58 -16.42
N SER A 234 8.86 10.68 -16.06
CA SER A 234 8.03 9.52 -15.75
C SER A 234 7.64 8.76 -17.01
N SER A 235 7.63 7.44 -16.90
CA SER A 235 7.11 6.52 -17.91
C SER A 235 5.65 6.09 -17.61
N LEU A 236 5.07 6.58 -16.51
CA LEU A 236 3.69 6.31 -16.16
C LEU A 236 2.75 6.81 -17.27
N SER A 237 1.81 5.98 -17.65
CA SER A 237 0.70 6.34 -18.53
C SER A 237 -0.60 6.32 -17.73
N LEU A 238 -1.59 7.10 -18.16
CA LEU A 238 -2.93 6.96 -17.64
C LEU A 238 -3.43 5.55 -17.95
N SER A 239 -3.40 4.70 -16.95
CA SER A 239 -4.15 3.46 -17.03
C SER A 239 -5.64 3.83 -17.00
N SER A 240 -6.43 3.25 -17.90
CA SER A 240 -7.87 3.42 -17.82
C SER A 240 -8.36 2.80 -16.50
N ASN A 241 -8.82 3.63 -15.57
CA ASN A 241 -9.51 3.18 -14.36
C ASN A 241 -10.90 2.63 -14.72
N SER A 242 -10.96 1.79 -15.75
CA SER A 242 -12.17 1.16 -16.24
C SER A 242 -12.35 -0.22 -15.60
N LYS A 243 -13.57 -0.51 -15.18
CA LYS A 243 -13.92 -1.83 -14.66
C LYS A 243 -14.05 -2.90 -15.77
N GLU A 244 -13.98 -2.54 -17.04
CA GLU A 244 -13.99 -3.44 -18.20
C GLU A 244 -15.14 -4.46 -18.20
N GLY A 245 -16.31 -4.04 -17.72
CA GLY A 245 -17.51 -4.87 -17.63
C GLY A 245 -17.67 -5.64 -16.32
N TYR A 246 -16.68 -5.63 -15.44
CA TYR A 246 -16.82 -6.18 -14.08
C TYR A 246 -17.65 -5.24 -13.19
N GLU A 247 -18.35 -5.81 -12.23
CA GLU A 247 -19.15 -5.04 -11.28
C GLU A 247 -18.25 -4.19 -10.35
N HIS A 248 -17.12 -4.77 -9.92
CA HIS A 248 -16.17 -4.17 -8.97
C HIS A 248 -14.73 -4.27 -9.48
N PHE A 249 -13.88 -3.33 -9.07
CA PHE A 249 -12.44 -3.39 -9.35
C PHE A 249 -11.81 -4.64 -8.74
N MET A 250 -12.15 -4.99 -7.52
CA MET A 250 -11.60 -6.18 -6.86
C MET A 250 -11.88 -7.46 -7.67
N LEU A 251 -13.08 -7.63 -8.22
CA LEU A 251 -13.38 -8.79 -9.06
C LEU A 251 -12.54 -8.79 -10.33
N LYS A 252 -12.46 -7.64 -11.03
CA LYS A 252 -11.57 -7.48 -12.19
C LYS A 252 -10.15 -7.89 -11.85
N GLU A 253 -9.60 -7.38 -10.75
CA GLU A 253 -8.23 -7.62 -10.30
C GLU A 253 -7.99 -9.08 -9.91
N ILE A 254 -8.99 -9.79 -9.37
CA ILE A 254 -8.94 -11.23 -9.15
C ILE A 254 -8.84 -11.97 -10.49
N PHE A 255 -9.61 -11.58 -11.49
CA PHE A 255 -9.59 -12.21 -12.81
C PHE A 255 -8.40 -11.81 -13.69
N GLU A 256 -7.74 -10.71 -13.40
CA GLU A 256 -6.50 -10.28 -14.06
C GLU A 256 -5.25 -11.06 -13.59
N GLN A 257 -5.32 -11.82 -12.51
CA GLN A 257 -4.16 -12.50 -11.92
C GLN A 257 -3.38 -13.41 -12.89
N PRO A 258 -4.01 -14.15 -13.83
CA PRO A 258 -3.26 -14.91 -14.82
C PRO A 258 -2.29 -14.05 -15.63
N GLU A 259 -2.76 -12.89 -16.09
CA GLU A 259 -1.94 -11.97 -16.88
C GLU A 259 -0.94 -11.20 -16.03
N ALA A 260 -1.34 -10.76 -14.84
CA ALA A 260 -0.44 -10.09 -13.90
C ALA A 260 0.74 -10.99 -13.50
N VAL A 261 0.50 -12.27 -13.20
CA VAL A 261 1.56 -13.24 -12.91
C VAL A 261 2.41 -13.50 -14.15
N ARG A 262 1.81 -13.61 -15.34
CA ARG A 262 2.56 -13.72 -16.61
C ARG A 262 3.52 -12.55 -16.79
N SER A 263 3.05 -11.32 -16.64
CA SER A 263 3.85 -10.10 -16.76
C SER A 263 4.99 -10.06 -15.74
N THR A 264 4.74 -10.56 -14.51
CA THR A 264 5.77 -10.64 -13.47
C THR A 264 6.95 -11.53 -13.87
N ILE A 265 6.72 -12.63 -14.60
CA ILE A 265 7.73 -13.66 -14.87
C ILE A 265 8.28 -13.63 -16.31
N GLN A 266 7.58 -13.00 -17.25
CA GLN A 266 7.76 -13.15 -18.70
C GLN A 266 9.21 -12.90 -19.13
N ASP A 267 9.78 -11.72 -18.85
CA ASP A 267 11.12 -11.33 -19.28
C ASP A 267 12.23 -11.70 -18.26
N ARG A 268 11.87 -12.44 -17.22
CA ARG A 268 12.74 -12.80 -16.10
C ARG A 268 13.05 -14.29 -16.02
N ILE A 269 12.46 -15.08 -16.90
CA ILE A 269 12.77 -16.51 -17.04
C ILE A 269 13.19 -16.77 -18.48
N ILE A 270 14.51 -16.83 -18.73
CA ILE A 270 15.12 -17.08 -20.02
C ILE A 270 15.65 -18.51 -20.03
N ASN A 271 15.24 -19.35 -20.98
CA ASN A 271 15.65 -20.75 -21.09
C ASN A 271 15.48 -21.56 -19.79
N ASN A 272 14.38 -21.31 -19.04
CA ASN A 272 14.10 -21.89 -17.74
C ASN A 272 15.18 -21.58 -16.67
N LYS A 273 15.83 -20.45 -16.76
CA LYS A 273 16.73 -19.89 -15.76
C LYS A 273 16.41 -18.45 -15.47
N VAL A 274 16.71 -18.00 -14.26
CA VAL A 274 16.52 -16.60 -13.81
C VAL A 274 17.86 -15.89 -13.93
N PRO A 275 18.02 -14.88 -14.80
CA PRO A 275 19.25 -14.09 -14.87
C PRO A 275 19.53 -13.34 -13.58
N LYS A 276 20.80 -13.17 -13.20
CA LYS A 276 21.18 -12.37 -12.02
C LYS A 276 20.82 -10.88 -12.18
N GLU A 277 20.75 -10.44 -13.39
CA GLU A 277 20.48 -9.08 -13.84
C GLU A 277 19.07 -8.59 -13.51
N ILE A 278 18.15 -9.49 -13.09
CA ILE A 278 16.78 -9.10 -12.63
C ILE A 278 16.81 -8.13 -11.45
N LEU A 279 17.90 -8.11 -10.68
CA LEU A 279 18.12 -7.20 -9.54
C LEU A 279 18.91 -5.93 -9.92
N GLY A 280 19.21 -5.76 -11.20
CA GLY A 280 19.96 -4.61 -11.71
C GLY A 280 21.49 -4.71 -11.51
N PRO A 281 22.25 -3.73 -12.03
CA PRO A 281 23.71 -3.80 -12.11
C PRO A 281 24.42 -3.74 -10.74
N ASN A 282 23.79 -3.13 -9.74
CA ASN A 282 24.38 -2.98 -8.42
C ASN A 282 24.30 -4.26 -7.56
N ALA A 283 23.51 -5.24 -7.96
CA ALA A 283 23.25 -6.44 -7.16
C ALA A 283 24.51 -7.25 -6.85
N SER A 284 25.49 -7.29 -7.76
CA SER A 284 26.76 -8.00 -7.57
C SER A 284 27.53 -7.54 -6.32
N LYS A 285 27.36 -6.27 -5.90
CA LYS A 285 28.07 -5.68 -4.76
C LYS A 285 27.70 -6.37 -3.42
N TYR A 286 26.48 -6.85 -3.28
CA TYR A 286 25.98 -7.47 -2.04
C TYR A 286 25.64 -8.97 -2.20
N LEU A 287 25.28 -9.43 -3.39
CA LEU A 287 24.94 -10.84 -3.63
C LEU A 287 26.06 -11.82 -3.27
N SER A 288 27.33 -11.39 -3.35
CA SER A 288 28.46 -12.23 -2.98
C SER A 288 28.74 -12.26 -1.46
N LYS A 289 28.15 -11.36 -0.68
CA LYS A 289 28.52 -11.13 0.72
C LYS A 289 27.47 -11.60 1.72
N PHE A 290 26.17 -11.51 1.41
CA PHE A 290 25.11 -11.77 2.38
C PHE A 290 25.13 -13.23 2.86
N LYS A 291 24.69 -13.42 4.12
CA LYS A 291 24.56 -14.72 4.79
C LYS A 291 23.15 -14.97 5.30
N VAL A 292 22.42 -13.91 5.62
CA VAL A 292 21.08 -13.94 6.17
C VAL A 292 20.19 -12.98 5.39
N VAL A 293 18.91 -13.27 5.29
CA VAL A 293 17.89 -12.37 4.72
C VAL A 293 16.98 -11.88 5.83
N GLN A 294 16.81 -10.57 5.93
CA GLN A 294 15.78 -9.93 6.74
C GLN A 294 14.70 -9.39 5.80
N ILE A 295 13.43 -9.76 6.02
CA ILE A 295 12.30 -9.24 5.26
C ILE A 295 11.45 -8.36 6.20
N ILE A 296 11.13 -7.15 5.78
CA ILE A 296 10.20 -6.25 6.47
C ILE A 296 9.03 -5.87 5.58
N ALA A 297 7.82 -5.92 6.13
CA ALA A 297 6.59 -5.63 5.41
C ALA A 297 5.42 -5.41 6.36
N CYS A 298 4.28 -4.92 5.84
CA CYS A 298 3.01 -4.78 6.57
C CYS A 298 1.89 -5.56 5.86
N GLY A 299 0.86 -5.98 6.62
CA GLY A 299 -0.39 -6.53 6.10
C GLY A 299 -0.21 -7.70 5.13
N THR A 300 -0.84 -7.61 3.97
CA THR A 300 -0.76 -8.58 2.87
C THR A 300 0.69 -8.87 2.45
N SER A 301 1.52 -7.82 2.34
CA SER A 301 2.95 -7.99 2.01
C SER A 301 3.72 -8.74 3.10
N TYR A 302 3.33 -8.63 4.37
CA TYR A 302 3.92 -9.44 5.45
C TYR A 302 3.52 -10.92 5.32
N ASN A 303 2.29 -11.23 4.89
CA ASN A 303 1.90 -12.61 4.59
C ASN A 303 2.73 -13.20 3.43
N ALA A 304 3.04 -12.38 2.41
CA ALA A 304 3.97 -12.78 1.34
C ALA A 304 5.41 -13.00 1.86
N ALA A 305 5.88 -12.15 2.77
CA ALA A 305 7.17 -12.31 3.44
C ALA A 305 7.30 -13.64 4.19
N LEU A 306 6.25 -14.06 4.89
CA LEU A 306 6.21 -15.35 5.60
C LEU A 306 6.30 -16.55 4.65
N VAL A 307 5.66 -16.48 3.47
CA VAL A 307 5.81 -17.50 2.43
C VAL A 307 7.25 -17.53 1.90
N ALA A 308 7.80 -16.35 1.58
CA ALA A 308 9.18 -16.23 1.09
C ALA A 308 10.21 -16.74 2.11
N LYS A 309 9.99 -16.49 3.41
CA LYS A 309 10.81 -17.08 4.48
C LYS A 309 10.86 -18.60 4.37
N HIS A 310 9.71 -19.27 4.25
CA HIS A 310 9.67 -20.72 4.07
C HIS A 310 10.44 -21.18 2.83
N TRP A 311 10.37 -20.43 1.73
CA TRP A 311 11.09 -20.77 0.50
C TRP A 311 12.60 -20.58 0.64
N LEU A 312 13.04 -19.46 1.24
CA LEU A 312 14.47 -19.18 1.47
C LEU A 312 15.11 -20.26 2.35
N GLU A 313 14.46 -20.61 3.46
CA GLU A 313 14.97 -21.62 4.38
C GLU A 313 14.94 -23.03 3.76
N ARG A 314 13.82 -23.42 3.12
CA ARG A 314 13.63 -24.80 2.66
C ARG A 314 14.26 -25.13 1.31
N LEU A 315 14.26 -24.17 0.37
CA LEU A 315 14.75 -24.40 -1.00
C LEU A 315 16.18 -23.92 -1.20
N ALA A 316 16.55 -22.88 -0.49
CA ALA A 316 17.83 -22.21 -0.68
C ALA A 316 18.80 -22.38 0.50
N GLY A 317 18.36 -22.95 1.65
CA GLY A 317 19.20 -23.09 2.85
C GLY A 317 19.63 -21.76 3.44
N ILE A 318 18.91 -20.66 3.16
CA ILE A 318 19.24 -19.30 3.60
C ILE A 318 18.45 -18.97 4.87
N PRO A 319 19.11 -18.69 6.02
CA PRO A 319 18.42 -18.20 7.21
C PRO A 319 17.64 -16.91 6.90
N CYS A 320 16.38 -16.88 7.31
CA CYS A 320 15.51 -15.74 7.01
C CYS A 320 14.66 -15.32 8.20
N HIS A 321 14.63 -14.03 8.48
CA HIS A 321 13.72 -13.41 9.42
C HIS A 321 12.69 -12.58 8.64
N ALA A 322 11.41 -12.70 9.00
CA ALA A 322 10.34 -11.88 8.45
C ALA A 322 9.62 -11.17 9.59
N GLU A 323 9.54 -9.85 9.52
CA GLU A 323 8.99 -9.02 10.59
C GLU A 323 8.02 -7.95 10.06
N ILE A 324 7.07 -7.59 10.93
CA ILE A 324 6.15 -6.47 10.66
C ILE A 324 6.93 -5.17 10.80
N ALA A 325 6.86 -4.30 9.79
CA ALA A 325 7.69 -3.10 9.74
C ALA A 325 7.41 -2.12 10.89
N SER A 326 6.15 -1.97 11.33
CA SER A 326 5.79 -1.13 12.48
C SER A 326 6.42 -1.60 13.79
N GLU A 327 6.54 -2.92 14.00
CA GLU A 327 7.14 -3.49 15.22
C GLU A 327 8.66 -3.51 15.13
N PHE A 328 9.19 -3.74 13.92
CA PHE A 328 10.62 -3.74 13.66
C PHE A 328 11.24 -2.38 14.00
N ARG A 329 10.61 -1.31 13.61
CA ARG A 329 11.08 0.07 13.71
C ARG A 329 11.38 0.53 15.15
N TYR A 330 10.57 0.14 16.12
CA TYR A 330 10.63 0.70 17.49
C TYR A 330 11.38 -0.16 18.51
N ARG A 331 12.03 -1.20 18.07
CA ARG A 331 12.81 -2.06 18.95
C ARG A 331 14.29 -2.08 18.58
N ARG A 332 15.14 -2.27 19.57
CA ARG A 332 16.52 -2.63 19.31
C ARG A 332 16.57 -4.05 18.77
N HIS A 333 17.14 -4.22 17.57
CA HIS A 333 17.33 -5.54 16.99
C HIS A 333 18.77 -6.04 17.21
N ALA A 334 18.91 -7.34 17.46
CA ALA A 334 20.19 -8.02 17.36
C ALA A 334 20.32 -8.51 15.90
N VAL A 335 20.91 -7.68 15.05
CA VAL A 335 21.10 -8.00 13.64
C VAL A 335 22.39 -8.78 13.44
N GLN A 336 22.33 -9.87 12.68
CA GLN A 336 23.52 -10.59 12.26
C GLN A 336 24.23 -9.78 11.17
N ARG A 337 25.58 -9.71 11.25
CA ARG A 337 26.36 -9.08 10.18
C ARG A 337 26.17 -9.81 8.86
N ASP A 338 26.37 -9.11 7.76
CA ASP A 338 26.16 -9.60 6.40
C ASP A 338 24.68 -9.95 6.11
N THR A 339 23.75 -9.21 6.69
CA THR A 339 22.31 -9.35 6.41
C THR A 339 21.93 -8.57 5.15
N LEU A 340 21.14 -9.21 4.29
CA LEU A 340 20.47 -8.58 3.14
C LEU A 340 19.06 -8.19 3.55
N LEU A 341 18.71 -6.92 3.42
CA LEU A 341 17.36 -6.45 3.70
C LEU A 341 16.47 -6.55 2.46
N VAL A 342 15.27 -7.08 2.62
CA VAL A 342 14.22 -7.09 1.60
C VAL A 342 12.99 -6.36 2.16
N CYS A 343 12.56 -5.30 1.47
CA CYS A 343 11.38 -4.52 1.80
C CYS A 343 10.26 -4.83 0.81
N ILE A 344 9.08 -5.22 1.29
CA ILE A 344 7.95 -5.54 0.42
C ILE A 344 6.81 -4.55 0.65
N SER A 345 6.34 -3.90 -0.43
CA SER A 345 5.19 -3.00 -0.40
C SER A 345 4.57 -2.90 -1.79
N GLN A 346 3.25 -3.04 -1.91
CA GLN A 346 2.57 -2.88 -3.19
C GLN A 346 2.78 -1.47 -3.76
N SER A 347 2.51 -0.43 -2.97
CA SER A 347 2.64 0.97 -3.38
C SER A 347 4.08 1.48 -3.36
N GLY A 348 4.96 0.86 -2.55
CA GLY A 348 6.28 1.38 -2.24
C GLY A 348 6.28 2.69 -1.42
N GLU A 349 5.13 3.06 -0.83
CA GLU A 349 4.93 4.28 -0.04
C GLU A 349 4.42 3.98 1.38
N THR A 350 4.51 2.73 1.85
CA THR A 350 4.10 2.35 3.20
C THR A 350 5.03 3.00 4.23
N ALA A 351 4.46 3.87 5.08
CA ALA A 351 5.23 4.70 6.01
C ALA A 351 6.16 3.88 6.91
N ASP A 352 5.64 2.86 7.59
CA ASP A 352 6.43 2.00 8.48
C ASP A 352 7.58 1.30 7.75
N THR A 353 7.33 0.80 6.53
CA THR A 353 8.35 0.10 5.75
C THR A 353 9.47 1.06 5.31
N LEU A 354 9.11 2.27 4.89
CA LEU A 354 10.08 3.30 4.52
C LEU A 354 10.89 3.78 5.72
N SER A 355 10.23 4.01 6.84
CA SER A 355 10.91 4.46 8.06
C SER A 355 11.87 3.41 8.58
N ALA A 356 11.46 2.14 8.62
CA ALA A 356 12.34 1.03 8.99
C ALA A 356 13.55 0.90 8.04
N LEU A 357 13.36 1.06 6.72
CA LEU A 357 14.46 1.08 5.74
C LEU A 357 15.46 2.20 6.04
N ARG A 358 14.97 3.40 6.34
CA ARG A 358 15.83 4.59 6.58
C ARG A 358 16.65 4.45 7.86
N GLU A 359 16.07 3.91 8.92
CA GLU A 359 16.78 3.60 10.16
C GLU A 359 17.89 2.59 9.93
N ILE A 360 17.60 1.52 9.20
CA ILE A 360 18.57 0.46 8.89
C ILE A 360 19.74 0.96 8.04
N LYS A 361 19.49 1.84 7.07
CA LYS A 361 20.55 2.37 6.20
C LYS A 361 21.67 3.11 6.95
N ALA A 362 21.40 3.53 8.17
CA ALA A 362 22.42 4.12 9.05
C ALA A 362 23.30 3.08 9.75
N GLU A 363 22.99 1.77 9.63
CA GLU A 363 23.68 0.69 10.33
C GLU A 363 24.60 -0.13 9.40
N ASP A 364 25.84 -0.40 9.81
CA ASP A 364 26.86 -1.14 9.04
C ASP A 364 26.63 -2.67 8.98
N TYR A 365 25.51 -3.18 9.48
CA TYR A 365 25.22 -4.63 9.50
C TYR A 365 24.62 -5.16 8.21
N TYR A 366 24.03 -4.29 7.40
CA TYR A 366 23.36 -4.64 6.18
C TYR A 366 24.28 -4.47 4.97
N VAL A 367 24.36 -5.51 4.13
CA VAL A 367 25.22 -5.49 2.95
C VAL A 367 24.54 -4.91 1.71
N GLY A 368 23.21 -4.78 1.75
CA GLY A 368 22.41 -4.20 0.68
C GLY A 368 20.92 -4.28 0.98
N THR A 369 20.14 -3.56 0.17
CA THR A 369 18.69 -3.44 0.29
C THR A 369 17.99 -3.74 -1.02
N ILE A 370 16.90 -4.51 -0.99
CA ILE A 370 16.07 -4.84 -2.15
C ILE A 370 14.63 -4.42 -1.88
N ALA A 371 14.04 -3.65 -2.79
CA ALA A 371 12.61 -3.40 -2.84
C ALA A 371 11.90 -4.46 -3.68
N VAL A 372 10.78 -5.00 -3.19
CA VAL A 372 9.79 -5.74 -3.98
C VAL A 372 8.52 -4.92 -3.97
N CYS A 373 8.22 -4.23 -5.07
CA CYS A 373 7.09 -3.31 -5.16
C CYS A 373 6.48 -3.27 -6.57
N ASN A 374 5.30 -2.65 -6.70
CA ASN A 374 4.62 -2.57 -8.00
C ASN A 374 4.80 -1.21 -8.69
N VAL A 375 5.14 -0.16 -7.95
CA VAL A 375 5.26 1.20 -8.49
C VAL A 375 6.74 1.54 -8.72
N PRO A 376 7.18 1.73 -9.99
CA PRO A 376 8.60 1.89 -10.34
C PRO A 376 9.25 3.14 -9.73
N GLU A 377 8.48 4.22 -9.58
CA GLU A 377 8.97 5.53 -9.14
C GLU A 377 8.66 5.81 -7.67
N SER A 378 8.24 4.77 -6.91
CA SER A 378 7.95 4.88 -5.49
C SER A 378 9.19 5.20 -4.65
N SER A 379 8.97 5.76 -3.45
CA SER A 379 10.04 6.04 -2.50
C SER A 379 10.86 4.80 -2.18
N LEU A 380 10.21 3.66 -1.95
CA LEU A 380 10.90 2.40 -1.69
C LEU A 380 11.82 1.97 -2.85
N ALA A 381 11.33 2.10 -4.10
CA ALA A 381 12.11 1.77 -5.29
C ALA A 381 13.33 2.68 -5.47
N ARG A 382 13.20 3.96 -5.12
CA ARG A 382 14.30 4.93 -5.21
C ARG A 382 15.32 4.82 -4.08
N GLU A 383 14.86 4.41 -2.90
CA GLU A 383 15.70 4.38 -1.71
C GLU A 383 16.44 3.05 -1.52
N CYS A 384 15.99 1.94 -2.09
CA CYS A 384 16.70 0.66 -2.05
C CYS A 384 17.82 0.59 -3.10
N ASP A 385 18.85 -0.25 -2.85
CA ASP A 385 19.98 -0.45 -3.78
C ASP A 385 19.55 -1.19 -5.05
N SER A 386 18.52 -2.03 -4.95
CA SER A 386 17.92 -2.76 -6.08
C SER A 386 16.41 -2.83 -5.92
N THR A 387 15.73 -2.97 -7.07
CA THR A 387 14.26 -3.08 -7.09
C THR A 387 13.83 -4.22 -8.00
N LEU A 388 12.96 -5.08 -7.48
CA LEU A 388 12.26 -6.12 -8.21
C LEU A 388 10.78 -5.73 -8.32
N LEU A 389 10.39 -5.18 -9.47
CA LEU A 389 9.01 -4.77 -9.71
C LEU A 389 8.10 -5.98 -9.92
N THR A 390 6.90 -5.96 -9.36
CA THR A 390 5.92 -7.04 -9.56
C THR A 390 5.20 -6.97 -10.90
N GLN A 391 5.17 -5.80 -11.54
CA GLN A 391 4.52 -5.59 -12.84
C GLN A 391 3.04 -6.04 -12.89
N ALA A 392 2.34 -5.91 -11.77
CA ALA A 392 0.94 -6.31 -11.64
C ALA A 392 -0.04 -5.38 -12.38
N GLY A 393 0.46 -4.26 -12.92
CA GLY A 393 -0.39 -3.17 -13.37
C GLY A 393 -1.08 -2.44 -12.19
N PRO A 394 -1.96 -1.48 -12.47
CA PRO A 394 -2.67 -0.75 -11.41
C PRO A 394 -3.62 -1.67 -10.64
N GLU A 395 -3.66 -1.50 -9.32
CA GLU A 395 -4.61 -2.17 -8.41
C GLU A 395 -5.34 -1.09 -7.62
N ILE A 396 -6.66 -0.97 -7.87
CA ILE A 396 -7.53 0.11 -7.37
C ILE A 396 -8.28 -0.32 -6.12
N GLY A 397 -8.79 -1.56 -6.08
CA GLY A 397 -9.46 -2.12 -4.92
C GLY A 397 -8.58 -2.00 -3.67
N VAL A 398 -9.16 -1.53 -2.54
CA VAL A 398 -8.40 -1.32 -1.30
C VAL A 398 -7.79 -2.62 -0.80
N ALA A 399 -8.55 -3.71 -0.80
CA ALA A 399 -8.05 -5.03 -0.45
C ALA A 399 -7.18 -5.60 -1.58
N SER A 400 -5.91 -5.87 -1.30
CA SER A 400 -4.97 -6.38 -2.31
C SER A 400 -5.30 -7.79 -2.76
N THR A 401 -5.24 -8.03 -4.07
CA THR A 401 -5.50 -9.33 -4.73
C THR A 401 -4.36 -9.73 -5.65
N LYS A 402 -4.31 -9.18 -6.88
CA LYS A 402 -3.25 -9.48 -7.85
C LYS A 402 -1.86 -9.01 -7.37
N ALA A 403 -1.79 -7.96 -6.56
CA ALA A 403 -0.53 -7.52 -5.97
C ALA A 403 0.09 -8.62 -5.08
N PHE A 404 -0.71 -9.36 -4.31
CA PHE A 404 -0.22 -10.44 -3.46
C PHE A 404 0.35 -11.60 -4.28
N THR A 405 -0.39 -12.10 -5.28
CA THR A 405 0.06 -13.23 -6.10
C THR A 405 1.28 -12.88 -6.95
N THR A 406 1.37 -11.64 -7.45
CA THR A 406 2.56 -11.14 -8.15
C THR A 406 3.74 -10.90 -7.22
N GLN A 407 3.52 -10.47 -5.96
CA GLN A 407 4.58 -10.45 -4.94
C GLN A 407 5.13 -11.85 -4.70
N LEU A 408 4.27 -12.87 -4.55
CA LEU A 408 4.73 -14.25 -4.38
C LEU A 408 5.53 -14.74 -5.60
N ALA A 409 5.09 -14.44 -6.83
CA ALA A 409 5.82 -14.78 -8.04
C ALA A 409 7.20 -14.08 -8.10
N ALA A 410 7.26 -12.80 -7.81
CA ALA A 410 8.50 -12.03 -7.75
C ALA A 410 9.44 -12.53 -6.63
N LEU A 411 8.88 -12.85 -5.45
CA LEU A 411 9.65 -13.42 -4.35
C LEU A 411 10.22 -14.80 -4.67
N MET A 412 9.51 -15.64 -5.44
CA MET A 412 10.08 -16.92 -5.90
C MET A 412 11.25 -16.68 -6.87
N LEU A 413 11.17 -15.69 -7.78
CA LEU A 413 12.30 -15.29 -8.63
C LEU A 413 13.49 -14.80 -7.78
N LEU A 414 13.21 -14.04 -6.73
CA LEU A 414 14.23 -13.58 -5.77
C LEU A 414 14.88 -14.76 -5.05
N VAL A 415 14.08 -15.71 -4.53
CA VAL A 415 14.57 -16.92 -3.85
C VAL A 415 15.49 -17.72 -4.78
N ILE A 416 15.09 -17.93 -6.04
CA ILE A 416 15.94 -18.60 -7.05
C ILE A 416 17.25 -17.83 -7.22
N THR A 417 17.20 -16.51 -7.40
CA THR A 417 18.39 -15.69 -7.63
C THR A 417 19.36 -15.72 -6.46
N LEU A 418 18.84 -15.56 -5.22
CA LEU A 418 19.65 -15.59 -4.01
C LEU A 418 20.21 -16.99 -3.72
N GLY A 419 19.39 -18.02 -3.96
CA GLY A 419 19.69 -19.41 -3.60
C GLY A 419 20.75 -20.08 -4.48
N LYS A 420 21.04 -19.56 -5.68
CA LYS A 420 22.12 -20.06 -6.56
C LYS A 420 23.49 -20.10 -5.91
N ARG A 421 23.72 -19.29 -4.92
CA ARG A 421 24.97 -19.28 -4.15
C ARG A 421 24.96 -20.30 -3.01
N PHE A 422 23.81 -20.86 -2.70
CA PHE A 422 23.60 -21.77 -1.59
C PHE A 422 23.14 -23.15 -2.10
N GLU A 423 21.87 -23.52 -1.94
CA GLU A 423 21.39 -24.88 -2.20
C GLU A 423 20.55 -25.04 -3.47
N ILE A 424 20.24 -23.96 -4.20
CA ILE A 424 19.49 -24.08 -5.46
C ILE A 424 20.42 -24.58 -6.59
N THR A 425 20.24 -25.85 -6.94
CA THR A 425 20.93 -26.47 -8.08
C THR A 425 20.31 -26.03 -9.41
N ASP A 426 21.04 -26.28 -10.52
CA ASP A 426 20.54 -26.01 -11.87
C ASP A 426 19.23 -26.76 -12.17
N GLU A 427 19.08 -28.01 -11.71
CA GLU A 427 17.88 -28.82 -11.90
C GLU A 427 16.69 -28.26 -11.11
N LEU A 428 16.93 -27.83 -9.87
CA LEU A 428 15.88 -27.21 -9.05
C LEU A 428 15.45 -25.88 -9.65
N GLU A 429 16.38 -25.03 -10.11
CA GLU A 429 16.06 -23.78 -10.81
C GLU A 429 15.16 -24.03 -12.03
N VAL A 430 15.57 -24.96 -12.90
CA VAL A 430 14.79 -25.33 -14.10
C VAL A 430 13.39 -25.82 -13.72
N SER A 431 13.28 -26.64 -12.67
CA SER A 431 12.00 -27.12 -12.15
C SER A 431 11.11 -25.99 -11.67
N LEU A 432 11.64 -25.08 -10.83
CA LEU A 432 10.91 -23.92 -10.31
C LEU A 432 10.45 -22.97 -11.42
N CYS A 433 11.32 -22.70 -12.38
CA CYS A 433 10.99 -21.87 -13.54
C CYS A 433 9.87 -22.48 -14.41
N LYS A 434 9.88 -23.81 -14.63
CA LYS A 434 8.79 -24.48 -15.32
C LYS A 434 7.47 -24.37 -14.55
N GLN A 435 7.51 -24.55 -13.23
CA GLN A 435 6.33 -24.40 -12.36
C GLN A 435 5.76 -22.98 -12.43
N LEU A 436 6.59 -21.94 -12.33
CA LEU A 436 6.18 -20.56 -12.46
C LEU A 436 5.47 -20.30 -13.81
N LYS A 437 6.01 -20.83 -14.89
CA LYS A 437 5.42 -20.68 -16.24
C LYS A 437 4.04 -21.33 -16.39
N THR A 438 3.69 -22.31 -15.55
CA THR A 438 2.36 -22.94 -15.58
C THR A 438 1.30 -22.18 -14.80
N LEU A 439 1.70 -21.23 -13.94
CA LEU A 439 0.77 -20.53 -13.04
C LEU A 439 -0.36 -19.81 -13.78
N PRO A 440 -0.14 -19.06 -14.87
CA PRO A 440 -1.23 -18.34 -15.52
C PRO A 440 -2.40 -19.25 -15.93
N GLU A 441 -2.11 -20.41 -16.52
CA GLU A 441 -3.16 -21.35 -16.95
C GLU A 441 -3.80 -22.07 -15.76
N LYS A 442 -3.04 -22.40 -14.72
CA LYS A 442 -3.60 -22.99 -13.49
C LYS A 442 -4.50 -21.99 -12.74
N ILE A 443 -4.13 -20.72 -12.68
CA ILE A 443 -4.98 -19.68 -12.09
C ILE A 443 -6.30 -19.57 -12.86
N LYS A 444 -6.27 -19.59 -14.21
CA LYS A 444 -7.50 -19.61 -15.04
C LYS A 444 -8.41 -20.79 -14.69
N SER A 445 -7.86 -21.97 -14.49
CA SER A 445 -8.64 -23.15 -14.12
C SER A 445 -9.29 -23.03 -12.74
N ILE A 446 -8.63 -22.36 -11.80
CA ILE A 446 -9.17 -22.10 -10.45
C ILE A 446 -10.25 -21.02 -10.49
N LEU A 447 -10.07 -19.97 -11.29
CA LEU A 447 -11.08 -18.93 -11.50
C LEU A 447 -12.40 -19.49 -12.07
N ALA A 448 -12.37 -20.61 -12.78
CA ALA A 448 -13.58 -21.33 -13.21
C ALA A 448 -14.43 -21.90 -12.05
N LEU A 449 -13.89 -21.92 -10.82
CA LEU A 449 -14.65 -22.28 -9.62
C LEU A 449 -15.50 -21.11 -9.07
N ASP A 450 -15.44 -19.92 -9.67
CA ASP A 450 -16.09 -18.70 -9.19
C ASP A 450 -17.55 -18.92 -8.78
N SER A 451 -18.37 -19.49 -9.67
CA SER A 451 -19.79 -19.75 -9.38
C SER A 451 -20.02 -20.73 -8.23
N LYS A 452 -19.15 -21.73 -8.08
CA LYS A 452 -19.25 -22.69 -6.96
C LYS A 452 -18.87 -22.04 -5.64
N ILE A 453 -17.89 -21.14 -5.66
CA ILE A 453 -17.46 -20.38 -4.48
C ILE A 453 -18.52 -19.32 -4.12
N ALA A 454 -19.19 -18.72 -5.10
CA ALA A 454 -20.33 -17.84 -4.86
C ALA A 454 -21.47 -18.57 -4.14
N GLU A 455 -21.76 -19.81 -4.50
CA GLU A 455 -22.76 -20.63 -3.80
C GLU A 455 -22.32 -20.96 -2.36
N LEU A 456 -21.05 -21.33 -2.19
CA LEU A 456 -20.47 -21.55 -0.86
C LEU A 456 -20.62 -20.29 0.02
N ALA A 457 -20.34 -19.11 -0.52
CA ALA A 457 -20.37 -17.86 0.24
C ALA A 457 -21.73 -17.56 0.89
N LYS A 458 -22.83 -18.11 0.35
CA LYS A 458 -24.17 -17.97 0.95
C LYS A 458 -24.25 -18.55 2.36
N GLN A 459 -23.40 -19.54 2.68
CA GLN A 459 -23.35 -20.13 4.01
C GLN A 459 -22.66 -19.23 5.05
N PHE A 460 -22.07 -18.12 4.61
CA PHE A 460 -21.47 -17.10 5.46
C PHE A 460 -22.38 -15.88 5.70
N SER A 461 -23.58 -15.86 5.11
CA SER A 461 -24.48 -14.70 5.14
C SER A 461 -24.85 -14.24 6.55
N ASP A 462 -25.10 -15.17 7.45
CA ASP A 462 -25.45 -14.95 8.88
C ASP A 462 -24.24 -15.03 9.82
N LYS A 463 -23.06 -15.33 9.32
CA LYS A 463 -21.87 -15.53 10.17
C LYS A 463 -21.19 -14.21 10.49
N ASN A 464 -20.70 -14.11 11.73
CA ASN A 464 -19.92 -12.98 12.25
C ASN A 464 -18.46 -13.37 12.52
N HIS A 465 -18.17 -14.67 12.58
CA HIS A 465 -16.85 -15.20 12.87
C HIS A 465 -16.50 -16.31 11.86
N ALA A 466 -15.20 -16.51 11.60
CA ALA A 466 -14.70 -17.62 10.81
C ALA A 466 -13.26 -17.97 11.23
N LEU A 467 -12.91 -19.26 11.18
CA LEU A 467 -11.54 -19.71 11.37
C LEU A 467 -10.93 -20.13 10.04
N PHE A 468 -9.64 -19.84 9.88
CA PHE A 468 -8.86 -20.28 8.74
C PHE A 468 -7.70 -21.17 9.21
N LEU A 469 -7.49 -22.28 8.52
CA LEU A 469 -6.47 -23.26 8.91
C LEU A 469 -5.49 -23.53 7.77
N GLY A 470 -4.23 -23.52 8.08
CA GLY A 470 -3.17 -23.88 7.15
C GLY A 470 -1.97 -24.48 7.88
N ARG A 471 -1.02 -25.07 7.13
CA ARG A 471 0.24 -25.58 7.69
C ARG A 471 1.43 -25.22 6.80
N GLY A 472 2.62 -25.02 7.41
CA GLY A 472 3.83 -24.67 6.68
C GLY A 472 3.65 -23.40 5.86
N SER A 473 4.09 -23.42 4.59
CA SER A 473 3.94 -22.27 3.66
C SER A 473 2.49 -21.90 3.33
N HIS A 474 1.51 -22.74 3.67
CA HIS A 474 0.09 -22.47 3.46
C HIS A 474 -0.61 -21.86 4.68
N PHE A 475 0.05 -21.80 5.84
CA PHE A 475 -0.47 -21.01 6.97
C PHE A 475 -0.52 -19.51 6.64
N PRO A 476 0.52 -18.88 6.08
CA PRO A 476 0.41 -17.49 5.60
C PRO A 476 -0.69 -17.26 4.56
N ILE A 477 -1.03 -18.27 3.75
CA ILE A 477 -2.15 -18.20 2.79
C ILE A 477 -3.51 -18.21 3.51
N ALA A 478 -3.67 -19.06 4.52
CA ALA A 478 -4.84 -19.03 5.39
C ALA A 478 -4.98 -17.67 6.10
N ARG A 479 -3.87 -17.08 6.56
CA ARG A 479 -3.85 -15.72 7.13
C ARG A 479 -4.31 -14.67 6.11
N GLU A 480 -3.84 -14.77 4.86
CA GLU A 480 -4.24 -13.85 3.80
C GLU A 480 -5.74 -13.98 3.49
N GLY A 481 -6.27 -15.21 3.41
CA GLY A 481 -7.71 -15.46 3.24
C GLY A 481 -8.54 -14.86 4.38
N ALA A 482 -8.13 -15.07 5.63
CA ALA A 482 -8.78 -14.48 6.80
C ALA A 482 -8.73 -12.94 6.77
N LEU A 483 -7.59 -12.37 6.36
CA LEU A 483 -7.43 -10.93 6.21
C LEU A 483 -8.40 -10.38 5.16
N LYS A 484 -8.46 -10.97 3.97
CA LYS A 484 -9.38 -10.55 2.90
C LYS A 484 -10.84 -10.63 3.34
N LEU A 485 -11.25 -11.72 3.99
CA LEU A 485 -12.62 -11.87 4.49
C LEU A 485 -12.94 -10.77 5.51
N LYS A 486 -12.04 -10.51 6.44
CA LYS A 486 -12.18 -9.46 7.47
C LYS A 486 -12.30 -8.07 6.85
N GLU A 487 -11.43 -7.73 5.92
CA GLU A 487 -11.34 -6.39 5.32
C GLU A 487 -12.63 -5.98 4.61
N ILE A 488 -13.23 -6.89 3.84
CA ILE A 488 -14.31 -6.51 2.92
C ILE A 488 -15.71 -6.98 3.36
N SER A 489 -15.82 -8.06 4.14
CA SER A 489 -17.12 -8.56 4.64
C SER A 489 -17.42 -8.18 6.08
N TYR A 490 -16.41 -7.69 6.82
CA TYR A 490 -16.45 -7.39 8.26
C TYR A 490 -16.72 -8.61 9.16
N ILE A 491 -16.63 -9.83 8.62
CA ILE A 491 -16.61 -11.06 9.41
C ILE A 491 -15.28 -11.09 10.17
N HIS A 492 -15.33 -11.28 11.49
CA HIS A 492 -14.13 -11.46 12.30
C HIS A 492 -13.49 -12.81 11.97
N ALA A 493 -12.50 -12.79 11.11
CA ALA A 493 -11.80 -13.98 10.64
C ALA A 493 -10.37 -14.03 11.19
N GLU A 494 -9.98 -15.18 11.72
CA GLU A 494 -8.63 -15.43 12.21
C GLU A 494 -8.05 -16.70 11.60
N ALA A 495 -6.72 -16.73 11.48
CA ALA A 495 -6.03 -17.90 10.95
C ALA A 495 -5.04 -18.47 11.97
N TYR A 496 -5.01 -19.81 12.05
CA TYR A 496 -4.08 -20.54 12.90
C TYR A 496 -3.33 -21.62 12.11
N PRO A 497 -2.07 -21.90 12.48
CA PRO A 497 -1.49 -23.19 12.11
C PRO A 497 -2.39 -24.28 12.69
N ALA A 498 -2.86 -25.22 11.86
CA ALA A 498 -3.86 -26.20 12.32
C ALA A 498 -3.40 -27.02 13.55
N GLY A 499 -2.08 -27.17 13.73
CA GLY A 499 -1.53 -27.81 14.92
C GLY A 499 -1.76 -27.07 16.23
N GLU A 500 -1.97 -25.73 16.15
CA GLU A 500 -2.21 -24.87 17.33
C GLU A 500 -3.67 -24.90 17.83
N LEU A 501 -4.58 -25.56 17.10
CA LEU A 501 -5.98 -25.64 17.52
C LEU A 501 -6.14 -26.13 18.97
N LYS A 502 -5.34 -27.14 19.36
CA LYS A 502 -5.38 -27.74 20.70
C LYS A 502 -4.90 -26.80 21.83
N HIS A 503 -4.21 -25.73 21.47
CA HIS A 503 -3.62 -24.79 22.42
C HIS A 503 -4.50 -23.56 22.66
N GLY A 504 -5.81 -23.68 22.43
CA GLY A 504 -6.81 -22.63 22.72
C GLY A 504 -7.89 -22.49 21.66
N PRO A 505 -7.57 -22.27 20.37
CA PRO A 505 -8.56 -21.95 19.33
C PRO A 505 -9.70 -22.98 19.17
N LEU A 506 -9.46 -24.22 19.51
CA LEU A 506 -10.48 -25.28 19.44
C LEU A 506 -11.67 -25.06 20.39
N ALA A 507 -11.49 -24.23 21.41
CA ALA A 507 -12.53 -23.90 22.38
C ALA A 507 -13.71 -23.11 21.77
N ILE A 508 -13.48 -22.40 20.65
CA ILE A 508 -14.52 -21.59 19.97
C ILE A 508 -15.16 -22.31 18.78
N VAL A 509 -14.82 -23.57 18.55
CA VAL A 509 -15.39 -24.38 17.47
C VAL A 509 -16.70 -25.00 17.90
N ASP A 510 -17.78 -24.65 17.19
CA ASP A 510 -19.14 -25.20 17.31
C ASP A 510 -19.80 -25.29 15.92
N GLU A 511 -21.07 -25.66 15.86
CA GLU A 511 -21.85 -25.76 14.61
C GLU A 511 -22.08 -24.40 13.89
N ASN A 512 -21.85 -23.28 14.56
CA ASN A 512 -21.99 -21.94 14.01
C ASN A 512 -20.69 -21.36 13.50
N MET A 513 -19.54 -21.99 13.82
CA MET A 513 -18.22 -21.53 13.41
C MET A 513 -17.81 -22.17 12.07
N PRO A 514 -17.83 -21.43 10.95
CA PRO A 514 -17.27 -21.91 9.70
C PRO A 514 -15.74 -21.97 9.80
N VAL A 515 -15.18 -23.10 9.39
CA VAL A 515 -13.74 -23.34 9.38
C VAL A 515 -13.28 -23.56 7.95
N VAL A 516 -12.49 -22.65 7.44
CA VAL A 516 -11.90 -22.70 6.10
C VAL A 516 -10.51 -23.31 6.18
N ALA A 517 -10.25 -24.38 5.45
CA ALA A 517 -8.96 -25.06 5.48
C ALA A 517 -8.26 -25.06 4.13
N VAL A 518 -6.95 -24.81 4.13
CA VAL A 518 -6.06 -24.91 2.97
C VAL A 518 -5.30 -26.22 3.06
N ALA A 519 -5.62 -27.19 2.18
CA ALA A 519 -5.16 -28.56 2.25
C ALA A 519 -4.32 -28.99 1.01
N PRO A 520 -3.07 -28.51 0.88
CA PRO A 520 -2.18 -28.97 -0.19
C PRO A 520 -1.78 -30.43 0.05
N ASN A 521 -1.57 -31.18 -1.03
CA ASN A 521 -1.02 -32.53 -0.94
C ASN A 521 0.51 -32.45 -0.70
N ASN A 522 0.90 -32.37 0.56
CA ASN A 522 2.29 -32.25 0.98
C ASN A 522 2.59 -33.10 2.24
N ILE A 523 3.83 -33.04 2.73
CA ILE A 523 4.31 -33.86 3.87
C ILE A 523 3.53 -33.68 5.19
N VAL A 524 2.75 -32.59 5.33
CA VAL A 524 1.96 -32.31 6.54
C VAL A 524 0.45 -32.54 6.33
N LEU A 525 0.04 -33.07 5.17
CA LEU A 525 -1.37 -33.26 4.84
C LEU A 525 -2.06 -34.20 5.84
N GLU A 526 -1.46 -35.37 6.18
CA GLU A 526 -2.05 -36.30 7.13
C GLU A 526 -2.20 -35.71 8.54
N LYS A 527 -1.30 -34.80 8.92
CA LYS A 527 -1.43 -34.06 10.19
C LYS A 527 -2.55 -33.03 10.12
N LEU A 528 -2.72 -32.41 8.97
CA LEU A 528 -3.85 -31.49 8.74
C LEU A 528 -5.17 -32.26 8.81
N LYS A 529 -5.31 -33.39 8.11
CA LYS A 529 -6.50 -34.27 8.17
C LYS A 529 -6.89 -34.58 9.61
N SER A 530 -5.92 -34.98 10.44
CA SER A 530 -6.17 -35.26 11.86
C SER A 530 -6.71 -34.01 12.60
N ASN A 531 -6.21 -32.81 12.29
CA ASN A 531 -6.73 -31.60 12.89
C ASN A 531 -8.15 -31.25 12.39
N LEU A 532 -8.49 -31.57 11.14
CA LEU A 532 -9.84 -31.37 10.61
C LEU A 532 -10.85 -32.34 11.28
N GLU A 533 -10.47 -33.59 11.57
CA GLU A 533 -11.30 -34.51 12.34
C GLU A 533 -11.58 -34.00 13.76
N GLU A 534 -10.65 -33.28 14.38
CA GLU A 534 -10.87 -32.63 15.68
C GLU A 534 -11.92 -31.50 15.62
N VAL A 535 -11.95 -30.76 14.51
CA VAL A 535 -12.99 -29.74 14.23
C VAL A 535 -14.34 -30.42 14.04
N LYS A 536 -14.42 -31.47 13.21
CA LYS A 536 -15.64 -32.22 12.97
C LYS A 536 -16.24 -32.81 14.26
N ALA A 537 -15.39 -33.39 15.11
CA ALA A 537 -15.82 -33.97 16.39
C ALA A 537 -16.49 -32.97 17.34
N ARG A 538 -16.38 -31.65 17.05
CA ARG A 538 -16.98 -30.55 17.81
C ARG A 538 -18.11 -29.85 17.06
N GLY A 539 -18.54 -30.43 15.94
CA GLY A 539 -19.64 -29.90 15.12
C GLY A 539 -19.24 -28.77 14.16
N GLY A 540 -17.96 -28.38 14.13
CA GLY A 540 -17.49 -27.29 13.26
C GLY A 540 -17.61 -27.63 11.78
N LYS A 541 -18.24 -26.74 10.99
CA LYS A 541 -18.43 -26.91 9.54
C LYS A 541 -17.14 -26.61 8.80
N LEU A 542 -16.71 -27.55 7.95
CA LEU A 542 -15.46 -27.47 7.21
C LEU A 542 -15.68 -27.09 5.74
N TYR A 543 -14.95 -26.08 5.29
CA TYR A 543 -14.85 -25.66 3.89
C TYR A 543 -13.40 -25.81 3.45
N ILE A 544 -13.12 -26.87 2.69
CA ILE A 544 -11.74 -27.31 2.46
C ILE A 544 -11.35 -27.05 1.00
N PHE A 545 -10.41 -26.15 0.78
CA PHE A 545 -9.74 -26.01 -0.50
C PHE A 545 -8.56 -26.98 -0.54
N ALA A 546 -8.71 -28.07 -1.30
CA ALA A 546 -7.78 -29.20 -1.28
C ALA A 546 -7.15 -29.45 -2.64
N ASP A 547 -5.89 -29.89 -2.67
CA ASP A 547 -5.34 -30.50 -3.87
C ASP A 547 -6.19 -31.72 -4.27
N LYS A 548 -6.47 -31.87 -5.57
CA LYS A 548 -7.29 -32.98 -6.10
C LYS A 548 -6.81 -34.38 -5.71
N ASN A 549 -5.51 -34.52 -5.38
CA ASN A 549 -4.92 -35.77 -4.93
C ASN A 549 -4.80 -35.87 -3.40
N ALA A 550 -5.41 -34.95 -2.65
CA ALA A 550 -5.37 -34.95 -1.18
C ALA A 550 -6.19 -36.10 -0.56
N GLY A 551 -7.07 -36.73 -1.31
CA GLY A 551 -7.92 -37.82 -0.82
C GLY A 551 -8.94 -37.35 0.23
N LEU A 552 -9.38 -36.11 0.18
CA LEU A 552 -10.46 -35.54 0.97
C LEU A 552 -11.75 -35.57 0.16
N GLN A 553 -12.88 -35.86 0.81
CA GLN A 553 -14.19 -35.96 0.17
C GLN A 553 -15.24 -35.16 0.91
N ASN A 554 -16.32 -34.82 0.21
CA ASN A 554 -17.50 -34.23 0.82
C ASN A 554 -18.19 -35.21 1.78
N ASP A 555 -18.66 -34.67 2.89
CA ASP A 555 -19.56 -35.37 3.82
C ASP A 555 -20.61 -34.39 4.38
N GLU A 556 -21.35 -34.79 5.41
CA GLU A 556 -22.42 -33.95 6.00
C GLU A 556 -21.91 -32.66 6.64
N ILE A 557 -20.64 -32.64 7.07
CA ILE A 557 -19.99 -31.53 7.80
C ILE A 557 -18.97 -30.82 6.91
N SER A 558 -18.42 -31.51 5.91
CA SER A 558 -17.29 -31.01 5.11
C SER A 558 -17.69 -30.82 3.66
N GLN A 559 -17.38 -29.63 3.13
CA GLN A 559 -17.41 -29.31 1.70
C GLN A 559 -15.98 -29.18 1.17
N VAL A 560 -15.63 -29.97 0.15
CA VAL A 560 -14.28 -29.99 -0.44
C VAL A 560 -14.33 -29.37 -1.84
N PHE A 561 -13.44 -28.41 -2.06
CA PHE A 561 -13.23 -27.75 -3.36
C PHE A 561 -11.87 -28.20 -3.90
N GLU A 562 -11.90 -29.01 -4.95
CA GLU A 562 -10.68 -29.53 -5.55
C GLU A 562 -9.94 -28.47 -6.35
N ILE A 563 -8.65 -28.38 -6.12
CA ILE A 563 -7.72 -27.47 -6.80
C ILE A 563 -6.64 -28.28 -7.48
N ASP A 564 -6.40 -28.03 -8.75
CA ASP A 564 -5.26 -28.63 -9.47
C ASP A 564 -3.94 -27.90 -9.10
N ALA A 565 -3.49 -28.10 -7.89
CA ALA A 565 -2.28 -27.52 -7.36
C ALA A 565 -1.33 -28.63 -6.89
N PRO A 566 -0.60 -29.27 -7.81
CA PRO A 566 0.30 -30.38 -7.45
C PRO A 566 1.29 -29.92 -6.39
N MET A 567 1.82 -30.89 -5.62
CA MET A 567 2.80 -30.66 -4.57
C MET A 567 4.06 -30.00 -5.15
N ASN A 568 4.06 -28.67 -5.16
CA ASN A 568 5.20 -27.90 -5.60
C ASN A 568 5.34 -26.61 -4.77
N PRO A 569 6.53 -26.00 -4.74
CA PRO A 569 6.79 -24.80 -3.96
C PRO A 569 5.91 -23.59 -4.31
N VAL A 570 5.41 -23.47 -5.55
CA VAL A 570 4.59 -22.34 -5.99
C VAL A 570 3.09 -22.50 -5.73
N SER A 571 2.66 -23.66 -5.16
CA SER A 571 1.26 -23.92 -4.82
C SER A 571 0.60 -22.87 -3.90
N PRO A 572 1.30 -22.19 -2.98
CA PRO A 572 0.72 -21.10 -2.20
C PRO A 572 0.01 -20.04 -3.07
N ILE A 573 0.55 -19.72 -4.26
CA ILE A 573 -0.06 -18.76 -5.20
C ILE A 573 -1.44 -19.26 -5.66
N LEU A 574 -1.56 -20.55 -5.95
CA LEU A 574 -2.80 -21.15 -6.46
C LEU A 574 -3.89 -21.21 -5.37
N PHE A 575 -3.53 -21.57 -4.15
CA PHE A 575 -4.48 -21.65 -3.02
C PHE A 575 -4.97 -20.27 -2.54
N THR A 576 -4.33 -19.18 -2.94
CA THR A 576 -4.77 -17.82 -2.63
C THR A 576 -6.05 -17.45 -3.39
N ILE A 577 -6.16 -17.86 -4.66
CA ILE A 577 -7.23 -17.44 -5.57
C ILE A 577 -8.64 -17.76 -5.02
N PRO A 578 -8.95 -19.00 -4.61
CA PRO A 578 -10.28 -19.33 -4.12
C PRO A 578 -10.63 -18.63 -2.81
N LEU A 579 -9.64 -18.29 -1.97
CA LEU A 579 -9.89 -17.54 -0.74
C LEU A 579 -10.25 -16.08 -1.02
N GLN A 580 -9.66 -15.48 -2.05
CA GLN A 580 -10.01 -14.14 -2.53
C GLN A 580 -11.45 -14.12 -3.09
N LEU A 581 -11.82 -15.12 -3.90
CA LEU A 581 -13.17 -15.27 -4.42
C LEU A 581 -14.20 -15.46 -3.29
N LEU A 582 -13.89 -16.31 -2.30
CA LEU A 582 -14.74 -16.50 -1.13
C LEU A 582 -14.97 -15.18 -0.37
N ALA A 583 -13.91 -14.43 -0.10
CA ALA A 583 -14.01 -13.16 0.58
C ALA A 583 -14.87 -12.16 -0.21
N TYR A 584 -14.64 -12.07 -1.54
CA TYR A 584 -15.41 -11.21 -2.43
C TYR A 584 -16.90 -11.54 -2.39
N HIS A 585 -17.29 -12.79 -2.61
CA HIS A 585 -18.70 -13.20 -2.61
C HIS A 585 -19.36 -13.06 -1.25
N CYS A 586 -18.66 -13.32 -0.16
CA CYS A 586 -19.17 -13.03 1.20
C CYS A 586 -19.47 -11.54 1.38
N ALA A 587 -18.62 -10.66 0.88
CA ALA A 587 -18.83 -9.21 0.96
C ALA A 587 -20.03 -8.76 0.13
N ILE A 588 -20.22 -9.31 -1.07
CA ILE A 588 -21.40 -9.03 -1.91
C ILE A 588 -22.69 -9.43 -1.18
N ILE A 589 -22.74 -10.64 -0.62
CA ILE A 589 -23.91 -11.13 0.13
C ILE A 589 -24.21 -10.25 1.35
N LYS A 590 -23.18 -9.77 2.02
CA LYS A 590 -23.31 -8.85 3.17
C LYS A 590 -23.64 -7.41 2.75
N GLY A 591 -23.65 -7.08 1.45
CA GLY A 591 -23.97 -5.74 0.95
C GLY A 591 -22.91 -4.69 1.30
N THR A 592 -21.66 -5.09 1.50
CA THR A 592 -20.55 -4.19 1.85
C THR A 592 -19.88 -3.64 0.59
N ASN A 593 -19.20 -2.51 0.71
CA ASN A 593 -18.42 -1.96 -0.40
C ASN A 593 -17.08 -2.70 -0.52
N VAL A 594 -16.93 -3.53 -1.54
CA VAL A 594 -15.73 -4.36 -1.73
C VAL A 594 -14.52 -3.59 -2.24
N ASP A 595 -14.73 -2.54 -3.04
CA ASP A 595 -13.65 -1.72 -3.60
C ASP A 595 -13.11 -0.72 -2.57
N MET A 596 -14.00 -0.19 -1.72
CA MET A 596 -13.69 0.80 -0.68
C MET A 596 -14.35 0.42 0.65
N PRO A 597 -13.84 -0.60 1.35
CA PRO A 597 -14.35 -1.00 2.64
C PRO A 597 -14.14 0.12 3.69
N ARG A 598 -15.08 0.20 4.65
CA ARG A 598 -15.01 1.22 5.70
C ARG A 598 -13.71 1.12 6.50
N ASN A 599 -13.19 2.27 6.92
CA ASN A 599 -12.01 2.39 7.80
C ASN A 599 -10.71 1.81 7.22
N LEU A 600 -10.63 1.55 5.93
CA LEU A 600 -9.42 1.08 5.26
C LEU A 600 -9.03 1.99 4.10
N ALA A 601 -7.74 2.07 3.85
CA ALA A 601 -7.14 2.81 2.76
C ALA A 601 -6.19 1.92 1.96
N LYS A 602 -6.07 2.17 0.64
CA LYS A 602 -5.22 1.35 -0.26
C LYS A 602 -3.75 1.37 0.14
N SER A 603 -3.24 2.48 0.64
CA SER A 603 -1.85 2.64 1.02
C SER A 603 -1.73 3.47 2.31
N VAL A 604 -0.98 2.99 3.31
CA VAL A 604 -0.76 3.68 4.59
C VAL A 604 0.54 4.46 4.49
N THR A 605 0.45 5.78 4.23
CA THR A 605 1.60 6.70 4.04
C THR A 605 1.81 7.65 5.23
N VAL A 606 1.02 7.50 6.28
CA VAL A 606 1.18 8.18 7.58
C VAL A 606 1.14 7.14 8.69
N GLU A 607 1.75 7.45 9.79
CA GLU A 607 1.77 6.65 11.00
C GLU A 607 0.61 6.98 11.93
#